data_e6c7dc675b7018994bacddb425a6e2f4
#
_entry.id   e6c7dc675b7018994bacddb425a6e2f4
#
_cell.length_a   1.000
_cell.length_b   1.000
_cell.length_c   1.000
_cell.angle_alpha   90.00
_cell.angle_beta   90.00
_cell.angle_gamma   90.00
#
_symmetry.space_group_name_H-M   'P 1'
#
loop_
_entity.id
_entity.type
_entity.pdbx_description
1 polymer ?
#
loop_
_entity_poly.entity_id
_entity_poly.type
_entity_poly.pdbx_seq_one_letter_code
_entity_poly.pdbx_strand_id
1 'polypeptide(L)'
;DIHYGYSVNGVAEIHTEILKQTELNHFYKIYPEKFNNKTNGITFRRWLLSCNPELAGFLTDTIGSGYKKDAEELEKLLAKKEDAAVLQELENIKLLKKKQLAAYIQEKEGITLDTDSIFDIQVKRLHEYKRQQMNALYIIHKYLEIKAGKKPVRPVSFIFGAKAAPAYVIAQDIIHLLLVLSEIINNDPEVSPYMKVVMVENYNVSYAEHVIPACDISEQISLAS
;
A
#
# COMPACT_ATOMS: atom_id res chain seq x y z
N ASP A 1 -2.53 -1.92 -34.59
CA ASP A 1 -3.40 -2.74 -33.70
C ASP A 1 -4.82 -2.16 -33.62
N ILE A 2 -5.02 -0.85 -33.36
CA ILE A 2 -6.36 -0.24 -33.15
C ILE A 2 -7.27 -0.42 -34.38
N HIS A 3 -6.73 -0.28 -35.58
CA HIS A 3 -7.50 -0.42 -36.81
C HIS A 3 -8.14 -1.82 -36.96
N TYR A 4 -7.39 -2.87 -36.64
CA TYR A 4 -7.83 -4.24 -36.76
C TYR A 4 -8.46 -4.84 -35.46
N GLY A 5 -8.26 -4.19 -34.32
CA GLY A 5 -8.83 -4.61 -33.05
C GLY A 5 -10.31 -4.29 -32.93
N TYR A 6 -11.02 -5.04 -32.10
CA TYR A 6 -12.44 -4.80 -31.82
C TYR A 6 -12.67 -3.74 -30.77
N SER A 7 -11.75 -3.60 -29.80
CA SER A 7 -11.96 -2.79 -28.62
C SER A 7 -10.65 -2.18 -28.16
N VAL A 8 -10.73 -0.93 -27.73
CA VAL A 8 -9.69 -0.17 -27.04
C VAL A 8 -10.26 0.26 -25.72
N ASN A 9 -9.64 -0.13 -24.60
CA ASN A 9 -10.15 0.27 -23.30
C ASN A 9 -9.10 0.92 -22.41
N GLY A 10 -9.54 1.93 -21.67
CA GLY A 10 -8.86 2.35 -20.47
C GLY A 10 -9.17 1.42 -19.30
N VAL A 11 -8.36 1.47 -18.26
CA VAL A 11 -8.48 0.62 -17.05
C VAL A 11 -9.02 1.39 -15.85
N ALA A 12 -9.40 2.64 -16.04
CA ALA A 12 -10.18 3.51 -15.17
C ALA A 12 -10.88 4.56 -16.04
N GLU A 13 -11.95 5.16 -15.57
CA GLU A 13 -12.70 6.15 -16.33
C GLU A 13 -11.83 7.32 -16.78
N ILE A 14 -11.05 7.89 -15.84
CA ILE A 14 -10.10 8.98 -16.15
C ILE A 14 -9.08 8.57 -17.22
N HIS A 15 -8.55 7.35 -17.18
CA HIS A 15 -7.60 6.86 -18.18
C HIS A 15 -8.28 6.70 -19.55
N THR A 16 -9.54 6.26 -19.56
CA THR A 16 -10.32 6.13 -20.78
C THR A 16 -10.54 7.49 -21.44
N GLU A 17 -10.86 8.52 -20.66
CA GLU A 17 -11.02 9.88 -21.18
C GLU A 17 -9.69 10.48 -21.67
N ILE A 18 -8.58 10.23 -20.99
CA ILE A 18 -7.25 10.62 -21.47
C ILE A 18 -6.95 9.97 -22.81
N LEU A 19 -7.22 8.67 -22.98
CA LEU A 19 -7.04 7.98 -24.26
C LEU A 19 -7.87 8.62 -25.37
N LYS A 20 -9.15 8.96 -25.11
CA LYS A 20 -10.05 9.57 -26.10
C LYS A 20 -9.67 11.00 -26.46
N GLN A 21 -9.28 11.81 -25.46
CA GLN A 21 -9.12 13.25 -25.64
C GLN A 21 -7.71 13.66 -26.02
N THR A 22 -6.68 12.88 -25.63
CA THR A 22 -5.28 13.22 -25.85
C THR A 22 -4.53 12.12 -26.60
N GLU A 23 -4.18 11.03 -25.95
CA GLU A 23 -3.22 10.04 -26.44
C GLU A 23 -3.64 9.36 -27.75
N LEU A 24 -4.90 8.99 -27.89
CA LEU A 24 -5.45 8.29 -29.03
C LEU A 24 -6.59 9.05 -29.71
N ASN A 25 -6.64 10.38 -29.54
CA ASN A 25 -7.74 11.22 -30.03
C ASN A 25 -8.01 11.04 -31.53
N HIS A 26 -6.96 10.93 -32.35
CA HIS A 26 -7.12 10.73 -33.78
C HIS A 26 -7.80 9.39 -34.13
N PHE A 27 -7.46 8.33 -33.40
CA PHE A 27 -8.13 7.04 -33.54
C PHE A 27 -9.55 7.05 -32.99
N TYR A 28 -9.78 7.78 -31.89
CA TYR A 28 -11.11 7.94 -31.34
C TYR A 28 -12.06 8.65 -32.31
N LYS A 29 -11.58 9.67 -33.06
CA LYS A 29 -12.37 10.34 -34.08
C LYS A 29 -12.77 9.43 -35.26
N ILE A 30 -11.96 8.41 -35.56
CA ILE A 30 -12.21 7.46 -36.65
C ILE A 30 -13.08 6.28 -36.18
N TYR A 31 -12.87 5.80 -34.97
CA TYR A 31 -13.49 4.58 -34.41
C TYR A 31 -14.03 4.81 -33.01
N PRO A 32 -14.95 5.77 -32.77
CA PRO A 32 -15.43 6.10 -31.46
C PRO A 32 -16.07 4.90 -30.73
N GLU A 33 -16.73 4.01 -31.49
CA GLU A 33 -17.42 2.83 -31.01
C GLU A 33 -16.49 1.76 -30.40
N LYS A 34 -15.20 1.80 -30.73
CA LYS A 34 -14.20 0.86 -30.17
C LYS A 34 -13.76 1.25 -28.77
N PHE A 35 -13.88 2.52 -28.38
CA PHE A 35 -13.35 3.01 -27.12
C PHE A 35 -14.36 2.84 -25.98
N ASN A 36 -13.92 2.18 -24.94
CA ASN A 36 -14.74 1.91 -23.75
C ASN A 36 -13.90 1.86 -22.48
N ASN A 37 -14.56 1.84 -21.33
CA ASN A 37 -13.91 1.72 -20.03
C ASN A 37 -14.09 0.31 -19.47
N LYS A 38 -12.99 -0.25 -18.91
CA LYS A 38 -12.96 -1.48 -18.13
C LYS A 38 -12.19 -1.21 -16.86
N THR A 39 -12.85 -0.61 -15.87
CA THR A 39 -12.23 -0.28 -14.58
C THR A 39 -11.62 -1.52 -13.95
N ASN A 40 -10.35 -1.43 -13.56
CA ASN A 40 -9.73 -2.47 -12.74
C ASN A 40 -10.53 -2.64 -11.45
N GLY A 41 -10.63 -3.88 -10.99
CA GLY A 41 -11.33 -4.21 -9.77
C GLY A 41 -10.42 -4.90 -8.76
N ILE A 42 -10.90 -4.96 -7.52
CA ILE A 42 -10.39 -5.82 -6.46
C ILE A 42 -11.49 -6.76 -6.02
N THR A 43 -11.13 -7.93 -5.51
CA THR A 43 -12.09 -8.87 -4.98
C THR A 43 -12.05 -8.92 -3.46
N PHE A 44 -13.22 -8.77 -2.81
CA PHE A 44 -13.35 -8.96 -1.37
C PHE A 44 -12.99 -10.37 -0.90
N ARG A 45 -13.16 -11.38 -1.76
CA ARG A 45 -12.77 -12.76 -1.41
C ARG A 45 -11.32 -12.85 -0.96
N ARG A 46 -10.38 -12.21 -1.68
CA ARG A 46 -8.97 -12.21 -1.32
C ARG A 46 -8.65 -11.11 -0.31
N TRP A 47 -8.96 -9.86 -0.66
CA TRP A 47 -8.42 -8.67 0.01
C TRP A 47 -9.14 -8.27 1.29
N LEU A 48 -10.22 -8.99 1.64
CA LEU A 48 -10.91 -8.85 2.91
C LEU A 48 -11.16 -10.23 3.54
N LEU A 49 -11.95 -11.09 2.87
CA LEU A 49 -12.42 -12.34 3.51
C LEU A 49 -11.29 -13.34 3.79
N SER A 50 -10.30 -13.45 2.88
CA SER A 50 -9.17 -14.37 3.01
C SER A 50 -8.04 -13.80 3.86
N CYS A 51 -7.57 -12.57 3.54
CA CYS A 51 -6.40 -12.01 4.21
C CYS A 51 -6.70 -11.33 5.56
N ASN A 52 -7.98 -11.01 5.86
CA ASN A 52 -8.41 -10.43 7.13
C ASN A 52 -9.71 -11.06 7.65
N PRO A 53 -9.70 -12.38 7.95
CA PRO A 53 -10.90 -13.08 8.38
C PRO A 53 -11.47 -12.54 9.69
N GLU A 54 -10.64 -11.98 10.57
CA GLU A 54 -11.08 -11.37 11.82
C GLU A 54 -11.93 -10.13 11.54
N LEU A 55 -11.47 -9.24 10.65
CA LEU A 55 -12.27 -8.08 10.23
C LEU A 55 -13.54 -8.53 9.50
N ALA A 56 -13.46 -9.54 8.63
CA ALA A 56 -14.62 -10.06 7.92
C ALA A 56 -15.67 -10.66 8.86
N GLY A 57 -15.25 -11.37 9.90
CA GLY A 57 -16.11 -11.88 10.97
C GLY A 57 -16.79 -10.74 11.71
N PHE A 58 -16.00 -9.79 12.22
CA PHE A 58 -16.48 -8.61 12.92
C PHE A 58 -17.52 -7.80 12.10
N LEU A 59 -17.24 -7.56 10.81
CA LEU A 59 -18.18 -6.90 9.90
C LEU A 59 -19.49 -7.69 9.76
N THR A 60 -19.38 -9.01 9.59
CA THR A 60 -20.56 -9.86 9.46
C THR A 60 -21.45 -9.82 10.70
N ASP A 61 -20.85 -9.83 11.89
CA ASP A 61 -21.57 -9.78 13.16
C ASP A 61 -22.18 -8.39 13.43
N THR A 62 -21.51 -7.32 12.97
CA THR A 62 -21.92 -5.94 13.24
C THR A 62 -22.96 -5.40 12.26
N ILE A 63 -22.80 -5.67 10.96
CA ILE A 63 -23.63 -5.09 9.89
C ILE A 63 -24.30 -6.12 8.98
N GLY A 64 -24.08 -7.42 9.23
CA GLY A 64 -24.60 -8.50 8.40
C GLY A 64 -23.68 -8.82 7.21
N SER A 65 -24.02 -9.84 6.43
CA SER A 65 -23.17 -10.38 5.36
C SER A 65 -23.39 -9.73 3.98
N GLY A 66 -24.26 -8.72 3.88
CA GLY A 66 -24.63 -8.08 2.61
C GLY A 66 -23.45 -7.44 1.89
N TYR A 67 -22.52 -6.84 2.61
CA TYR A 67 -21.29 -6.21 2.06
C TYR A 67 -20.44 -7.16 1.19
N LYS A 68 -20.58 -8.49 1.36
CA LYS A 68 -19.85 -9.47 0.55
C LYS A 68 -20.30 -9.48 -0.92
N LYS A 69 -21.47 -8.95 -1.20
CA LYS A 69 -22.07 -8.84 -2.55
C LYS A 69 -22.21 -7.39 -2.99
N ASP A 70 -22.42 -6.50 -2.05
CA ASP A 70 -22.62 -5.07 -2.27
C ASP A 70 -21.75 -4.28 -1.31
N ALA A 71 -20.70 -3.62 -1.83
CA ALA A 71 -19.74 -2.86 -1.04
C ALA A 71 -20.37 -1.65 -0.33
N GLU A 72 -21.48 -1.08 -0.85
CA GLU A 72 -22.17 0.05 -0.25
C GLU A 72 -22.76 -0.29 1.12
N GLU A 73 -23.03 -1.57 1.36
CA GLU A 73 -23.46 -2.07 2.68
C GLU A 73 -22.46 -1.77 3.83
N LEU A 74 -21.19 -1.52 3.51
CA LEU A 74 -20.19 -1.10 4.50
C LEU A 74 -20.51 0.26 5.14
N GLU A 75 -21.30 1.12 4.48
CA GLU A 75 -21.73 2.40 5.04
C GLU A 75 -22.56 2.24 6.31
N LYS A 76 -23.15 1.06 6.55
CA LYS A 76 -23.85 0.76 7.81
C LYS A 76 -22.95 0.89 9.04
N LEU A 77 -21.63 0.78 8.90
CA LEU A 77 -20.68 1.03 9.98
C LEU A 77 -20.71 2.48 10.46
N LEU A 78 -21.11 3.45 9.63
CA LEU A 78 -21.16 4.85 10.02
C LEU A 78 -22.10 5.06 11.22
N ALA A 79 -23.13 4.24 11.37
CA ALA A 79 -24.01 4.26 12.54
C ALA A 79 -23.31 3.86 13.85
N LYS A 80 -22.10 3.26 13.76
CA LYS A 80 -21.30 2.77 14.88
C LYS A 80 -20.05 3.61 15.17
N LYS A 81 -19.86 4.75 14.48
CA LYS A 81 -18.64 5.56 14.57
C LYS A 81 -18.29 6.09 15.95
N GLU A 82 -19.27 6.19 16.86
CA GLU A 82 -19.10 6.62 18.26
C GLU A 82 -19.23 5.46 19.26
N ASP A 83 -19.39 4.22 18.79
CA ASP A 83 -19.52 3.04 19.65
C ASP A 83 -18.13 2.59 20.12
N ALA A 84 -17.81 2.83 21.38
CA ALA A 84 -16.49 2.55 21.95
C ALA A 84 -16.11 1.06 21.87
N ALA A 85 -17.08 0.14 21.97
CA ALA A 85 -16.79 -1.30 21.87
C ALA A 85 -16.42 -1.67 20.41
N VAL A 86 -17.09 -1.08 19.42
CA VAL A 86 -16.79 -1.27 18.00
C VAL A 86 -15.41 -0.72 17.67
N LEU A 87 -15.08 0.49 18.15
CA LEU A 87 -13.78 1.11 17.92
C LEU A 87 -12.66 0.29 18.55
N GLN A 88 -12.85 -0.17 19.79
CA GLN A 88 -11.86 -0.99 20.48
C GLN A 88 -11.60 -2.32 19.75
N GLU A 89 -12.65 -2.96 19.22
CA GLU A 89 -12.48 -4.22 18.48
C GLU A 89 -11.76 -4.00 17.16
N LEU A 90 -12.01 -2.90 16.46
CA LEU A 90 -11.25 -2.52 15.25
C LEU A 90 -9.76 -2.31 15.57
N GLU A 91 -9.44 -1.67 16.70
CA GLU A 91 -8.05 -1.52 17.17
C GLU A 91 -7.41 -2.88 17.50
N ASN A 92 -8.13 -3.78 18.18
CA ASN A 92 -7.66 -5.13 18.49
C ASN A 92 -7.33 -5.93 17.22
N ILE A 93 -8.23 -5.89 16.23
CA ILE A 93 -8.04 -6.55 14.92
C ILE A 93 -6.80 -5.95 14.22
N LYS A 94 -6.67 -4.62 14.19
CA LYS A 94 -5.50 -3.96 13.59
C LYS A 94 -4.21 -4.40 14.29
N LEU A 95 -4.17 -4.39 15.61
CA LEU A 95 -3.00 -4.81 16.36
C LEU A 95 -2.65 -6.28 16.11
N LEU A 96 -3.65 -7.16 16.01
CA LEU A 96 -3.43 -8.56 15.63
C LEU A 96 -2.76 -8.69 14.26
N LYS A 97 -3.25 -7.96 13.24
CA LYS A 97 -2.63 -7.95 11.90
C LYS A 97 -1.21 -7.41 11.90
N LYS A 98 -0.95 -6.38 12.69
CA LYS A 98 0.43 -5.84 12.87
C LYS A 98 1.35 -6.88 13.50
N LYS A 99 0.90 -7.61 14.53
CA LYS A 99 1.66 -8.72 15.14
C LYS A 99 1.94 -9.84 14.15
N GLN A 100 0.96 -10.22 13.32
CA GLN A 100 1.12 -11.23 12.27
C GLN A 100 2.15 -10.79 11.22
N LEU A 101 2.09 -9.54 10.75
CA LEU A 101 3.08 -9.00 9.82
C LEU A 101 4.47 -8.90 10.45
N ALA A 102 4.57 -8.42 11.69
CA ALA A 102 5.86 -8.31 12.38
C ALA A 102 6.54 -9.68 12.54
N ALA A 103 5.78 -10.73 12.89
CA ALA A 103 6.29 -12.09 12.96
C ALA A 103 6.75 -12.60 11.58
N TYR A 104 5.98 -12.32 10.53
CA TYR A 104 6.32 -12.69 9.16
C TYR A 104 7.59 -11.99 8.66
N ILE A 105 7.74 -10.69 8.93
CA ILE A 105 8.97 -9.92 8.59
C ILE A 105 10.16 -10.45 9.40
N GLN A 106 9.96 -10.76 10.69
CA GLN A 106 11.04 -11.34 11.51
C GLN A 106 11.51 -12.69 10.94
N GLU A 107 10.59 -13.53 10.47
CA GLU A 107 10.93 -14.82 9.86
C GLU A 107 11.67 -14.67 8.53
N LYS A 108 11.23 -13.72 7.68
CA LYS A 108 11.74 -13.57 6.30
C LYS A 108 12.97 -12.67 6.20
N GLU A 109 12.97 -11.57 6.93
CA GLU A 109 13.96 -10.49 6.79
C GLU A 109 14.91 -10.42 8.02
N GLY A 110 14.61 -11.12 9.12
CA GLY A 110 15.37 -11.06 10.36
C GLY A 110 15.22 -9.73 11.14
N ILE A 111 14.25 -8.89 10.77
CA ILE A 111 14.05 -7.56 11.37
C ILE A 111 12.88 -7.59 12.35
N THR A 112 13.14 -7.19 13.60
CA THR A 112 12.11 -7.06 14.62
C THR A 112 11.43 -5.70 14.50
N LEU A 113 10.10 -5.69 14.41
CA LEU A 113 9.26 -4.49 14.40
C LEU A 113 8.51 -4.32 15.71
N ASP A 114 8.44 -3.09 16.20
CA ASP A 114 7.54 -2.69 17.27
C ASP A 114 6.11 -2.58 16.73
N THR A 115 5.19 -3.41 17.22
CA THR A 115 3.79 -3.42 16.76
C THR A 115 2.99 -2.19 17.22
N ASP A 116 3.51 -1.42 18.18
CA ASP A 116 2.91 -0.15 18.61
C ASP A 116 3.38 1.02 17.72
N SER A 117 4.44 0.83 16.89
CA SER A 117 4.86 1.84 15.91
C SER A 117 3.80 2.03 14.81
N ILE A 118 3.81 3.18 14.16
CA ILE A 118 3.01 3.39 12.95
C ILE A 118 3.64 2.57 11.80
N PHE A 119 2.85 1.72 11.15
CA PHE A 119 3.28 0.99 9.96
C PHE A 119 2.96 1.84 8.72
N ASP A 120 3.98 2.54 8.23
CA ASP A 120 3.96 3.34 7.01
C ASP A 120 4.44 2.47 5.83
N ILE A 121 3.57 2.23 4.88
CA ILE A 121 3.75 1.17 3.89
C ILE A 121 3.70 1.74 2.47
N GLN A 122 4.76 1.46 1.69
CA GLN A 122 4.83 1.76 0.26
C GLN A 122 5.17 0.50 -0.53
N VAL A 123 4.16 -0.27 -0.91
CA VAL A 123 4.29 -1.54 -1.63
C VAL A 123 3.75 -1.43 -3.06
N LYS A 124 4.62 -1.22 -4.01
CA LYS A 124 4.33 -1.08 -5.44
C LYS A 124 5.60 -1.26 -6.27
N ARG A 125 5.48 -1.63 -7.55
CA ARG A 125 6.64 -1.65 -8.46
C ARG A 125 7.39 -0.33 -8.39
N LEU A 126 8.72 -0.39 -8.36
CA LEU A 126 9.53 0.82 -8.31
C LEU A 126 9.46 1.55 -9.65
N HIS A 127 9.17 2.83 -9.57
CA HIS A 127 9.14 3.72 -10.72
C HIS A 127 9.30 5.17 -10.27
N GLU A 128 10.03 6.00 -11.01
CA GLU A 128 10.29 7.40 -10.63
C GLU A 128 9.00 8.18 -10.33
N TYR A 129 7.95 8.04 -11.15
CA TYR A 129 6.69 8.74 -10.93
C TYR A 129 5.95 8.32 -9.66
N LYS A 130 6.24 7.14 -9.10
CA LYS A 130 5.68 6.66 -7.81
C LYS A 130 6.36 7.26 -6.59
N ARG A 131 7.47 7.94 -6.82
CA ARG A 131 8.20 8.79 -5.85
C ARG A 131 8.69 8.06 -4.59
N GLN A 132 9.10 6.79 -4.70
CA GLN A 132 9.75 6.09 -3.58
C GLN A 132 11.02 6.81 -3.12
N GLN A 133 11.78 7.43 -4.05
CA GLN A 133 12.92 8.27 -3.69
C GLN A 133 12.55 9.48 -2.84
N MET A 134 11.37 10.07 -3.04
CA MET A 134 10.89 11.18 -2.20
C MET A 134 10.59 10.69 -0.77
N ASN A 135 10.01 9.50 -0.62
CA ASN A 135 9.82 8.88 0.69
C ASN A 135 11.18 8.56 1.34
N ALA A 136 12.17 8.06 0.58
CA ALA A 136 13.53 7.87 1.08
C ALA A 136 14.16 9.17 1.59
N LEU A 137 13.99 10.29 0.89
CA LEU A 137 14.46 11.61 1.35
C LEU A 137 13.74 12.07 2.62
N TYR A 138 12.44 11.79 2.75
CA TYR A 138 11.69 12.04 3.98
C TYR A 138 12.24 11.22 5.16
N ILE A 139 12.56 9.95 4.93
CA ILE A 139 13.18 9.07 5.94
C ILE A 139 14.53 9.63 6.38
N ILE A 140 15.38 10.07 5.44
CA ILE A 140 16.66 10.72 5.75
C ILE A 140 16.43 11.99 6.60
N HIS A 141 15.47 12.83 6.22
CA HIS A 141 15.12 14.00 7.00
C HIS A 141 14.71 13.63 8.43
N LYS A 142 13.85 12.64 8.61
CA LYS A 142 13.43 12.16 9.94
C LYS A 142 14.60 11.57 10.74
N TYR A 143 15.50 10.82 10.10
CA TYR A 143 16.72 10.35 10.72
C TYR A 143 17.55 11.50 11.30
N LEU A 144 17.79 12.54 10.51
CA LEU A 144 18.54 13.73 10.95
C LEU A 144 17.83 14.51 12.06
N GLU A 145 16.49 14.58 12.04
CA GLU A 145 15.72 15.19 13.14
C GLU A 145 15.90 14.41 14.45
N ILE A 146 15.83 13.06 14.40
CA ILE A 146 16.04 12.22 15.58
C ILE A 146 17.46 12.38 16.12
N LYS A 147 18.48 12.38 15.24
CA LYS A 147 19.90 12.64 15.62
C LYS A 147 20.07 14.03 16.25
N ALA A 148 19.28 15.02 15.82
CA ALA A 148 19.25 16.35 16.43
C ALA A 148 18.42 16.45 17.73
N GLY A 149 17.93 15.30 18.25
CA GLY A 149 17.15 15.22 19.50
C GLY A 149 15.64 15.41 19.35
N LYS A 150 15.12 15.58 18.14
CA LYS A 150 13.67 15.69 17.88
C LYS A 150 13.05 14.30 17.72
N LYS A 151 12.71 13.68 18.84
CA LYS A 151 12.11 12.34 18.84
C LYS A 151 10.64 12.39 18.48
N PRO A 152 10.12 11.44 17.65
CA PRO A 152 8.70 11.34 17.37
C PRO A 152 7.93 10.89 18.63
N VAL A 153 6.67 11.31 18.74
CA VAL A 153 5.78 10.90 19.84
C VAL A 153 5.49 9.40 19.77
N ARG A 154 5.38 8.86 18.55
CA ARG A 154 5.15 7.43 18.29
C ARG A 154 6.20 6.94 17.29
N PRO A 155 6.83 5.79 17.53
CA PRO A 155 7.77 5.20 16.56
C PRO A 155 7.11 4.93 15.21
N VAL A 156 7.90 4.91 14.14
CA VAL A 156 7.44 4.63 12.78
C VAL A 156 8.26 3.51 12.16
N SER A 157 7.59 2.55 11.56
CA SER A 157 8.21 1.48 10.76
C SER A 157 7.85 1.69 9.30
N PHE A 158 8.83 2.12 8.50
CA PHE A 158 8.68 2.26 7.05
C PHE A 158 8.90 0.92 6.37
N ILE A 159 7.89 0.42 5.66
CA ILE A 159 7.91 -0.89 5.02
C ILE A 159 7.75 -0.72 3.51
N PHE A 160 8.79 -1.07 2.77
CA PHE A 160 8.81 -1.03 1.32
C PHE A 160 8.73 -2.42 0.71
N GLY A 161 7.99 -2.54 -0.38
CA GLY A 161 8.00 -3.72 -1.23
C GLY A 161 7.99 -3.28 -2.68
N ALA A 162 9.07 -3.59 -3.42
CA ALA A 162 9.22 -3.16 -4.79
C ALA A 162 9.98 -4.19 -5.64
N LYS A 163 9.80 -4.09 -6.94
CA LYS A 163 10.60 -4.78 -7.95
C LYS A 163 10.93 -3.80 -9.06
N ALA A 164 12.17 -3.84 -9.55
CA ALA A 164 12.63 -3.04 -10.68
C ALA A 164 12.89 -3.94 -11.90
N ALA A 165 12.65 -3.43 -13.10
CA ALA A 165 13.08 -4.11 -14.32
C ALA A 165 14.61 -4.12 -14.39
N PRO A 166 15.25 -5.20 -14.90
CA PRO A 166 16.70 -5.30 -14.95
C PRO A 166 17.41 -4.18 -15.71
N ALA A 167 16.76 -3.61 -16.73
CA ALA A 167 17.31 -2.50 -17.52
C ALA A 167 17.03 -1.11 -16.91
N TYR A 168 16.27 -1.03 -15.82
CA TYR A 168 15.91 0.25 -15.19
C TYR A 168 16.86 0.61 -14.07
N VAL A 169 18.06 1.10 -14.43
CA VAL A 169 19.18 1.34 -13.51
C VAL A 169 18.79 2.24 -12.33
N ILE A 170 18.18 3.39 -12.59
CA ILE A 170 17.79 4.32 -11.51
C ILE A 170 16.79 3.71 -10.52
N ALA A 171 15.94 2.79 -10.97
CA ALA A 171 15.05 2.06 -10.07
C ALA A 171 15.82 1.09 -9.16
N GLN A 172 16.88 0.47 -9.67
CA GLN A 172 17.78 -0.38 -8.87
C GLN A 172 18.56 0.47 -7.86
N ASP A 173 19.03 1.66 -8.26
CA ASP A 173 19.72 2.59 -7.38
C ASP A 173 18.83 3.04 -6.21
N ILE A 174 17.53 3.28 -6.48
CA ILE A 174 16.57 3.63 -5.43
C ILE A 174 16.33 2.45 -4.48
N ILE A 175 16.24 1.21 -4.98
CA ILE A 175 16.17 0.02 -4.11
C ILE A 175 17.42 -0.09 -3.26
N HIS A 176 18.61 0.10 -3.86
CA HIS A 176 19.87 0.09 -3.13
C HIS A 176 19.91 1.17 -2.04
N LEU A 177 19.47 2.39 -2.33
CA LEU A 177 19.32 3.46 -1.34
C LEU A 177 18.44 3.01 -0.14
N LEU A 178 17.29 2.39 -0.41
CA LEU A 178 16.39 1.90 0.65
C LEU A 178 17.04 0.80 1.50
N LEU A 179 17.81 -0.10 0.89
CA LEU A 179 18.57 -1.13 1.61
C LEU A 179 19.66 -0.52 2.50
N VAL A 180 20.42 0.46 1.99
CA VAL A 180 21.43 1.18 2.76
C VAL A 180 20.78 1.95 3.93
N LEU A 181 19.65 2.61 3.70
CA LEU A 181 18.90 3.28 4.77
C LEU A 181 18.42 2.28 5.82
N SER A 182 17.94 1.11 5.41
CA SER A 182 17.55 0.03 6.32
C SER A 182 18.73 -0.39 7.20
N GLU A 183 19.90 -0.62 6.62
CA GLU A 183 21.10 -1.01 7.36
C GLU A 183 21.54 0.07 8.36
N ILE A 184 21.67 1.32 7.91
CA ILE A 184 22.13 2.44 8.75
C ILE A 184 21.15 2.68 9.90
N ILE A 185 19.85 2.81 9.60
CA ILE A 185 18.84 3.22 10.58
C ILE A 185 18.59 2.12 11.60
N ASN A 186 18.48 0.87 11.15
CA ASN A 186 18.14 -0.23 12.04
C ASN A 186 19.29 -0.59 13.00
N ASN A 187 20.53 -0.25 12.65
CA ASN A 187 21.71 -0.47 13.48
C ASN A 187 22.15 0.77 14.29
N ASP A 188 21.53 1.92 14.11
CA ASP A 188 21.82 3.11 14.91
C ASP A 188 21.03 3.07 16.23
N PRO A 189 21.69 2.89 17.41
CA PRO A 189 21.00 2.76 18.68
C PRO A 189 20.30 4.05 19.15
N GLU A 190 20.64 5.20 18.59
CA GLU A 190 19.97 6.47 18.89
C GLU A 190 18.67 6.64 18.10
N VAL A 191 18.55 5.98 16.96
CA VAL A 191 17.44 6.14 16.02
C VAL A 191 16.52 4.92 15.98
N SER A 192 17.08 3.73 16.00
CA SER A 192 16.33 2.47 15.83
C SER A 192 15.18 2.22 16.81
N PRO A 193 15.17 2.81 18.04
CA PRO A 193 13.99 2.73 18.92
C PRO A 193 12.80 3.57 18.43
N TYR A 194 13.03 4.55 17.55
CA TYR A 194 12.02 5.49 17.08
C TYR A 194 11.65 5.31 15.62
N MET A 195 12.54 4.68 14.85
CA MET A 195 12.35 4.50 13.42
C MET A 195 12.99 3.21 12.95
N LYS A 196 12.26 2.43 12.15
CA LYS A 196 12.76 1.26 11.43
C LYS A 196 12.48 1.41 9.94
N VAL A 197 13.35 0.85 9.13
CA VAL A 197 13.15 0.76 7.67
C VAL A 197 13.31 -0.69 7.25
N VAL A 198 12.34 -1.19 6.48
CA VAL A 198 12.36 -2.54 5.94
C VAL A 198 12.11 -2.47 4.44
N MET A 199 13.02 -3.06 3.66
CA MET A 199 12.79 -3.34 2.25
C MET A 199 12.56 -4.85 2.11
N VAL A 200 11.30 -5.27 1.94
CA VAL A 200 10.97 -6.69 1.91
C VAL A 200 11.46 -7.35 0.62
N GLU A 201 12.11 -8.51 0.77
CA GLU A 201 12.59 -9.28 -0.36
C GLU A 201 11.42 -9.95 -1.11
N ASN A 202 11.54 -10.00 -2.42
CA ASN A 202 10.61 -10.71 -3.31
C ASN A 202 9.13 -10.42 -3.05
N TYR A 203 8.76 -9.16 -2.80
CA TYR A 203 7.38 -8.75 -2.62
C TYR A 203 6.47 -9.34 -3.71
N ASN A 204 5.41 -10.00 -3.30
CA ASN A 204 4.45 -10.71 -4.15
C ASN A 204 3.04 -10.69 -3.53
N VAL A 205 2.08 -11.36 -4.17
CA VAL A 205 0.68 -11.39 -3.72
C VAL A 205 0.53 -11.97 -2.31
N SER A 206 1.27 -13.04 -1.98
CA SER A 206 1.21 -13.64 -0.64
C SER A 206 1.75 -12.69 0.42
N TYR A 207 2.82 -11.95 0.10
CA TYR A 207 3.32 -10.89 1.00
C TYR A 207 2.29 -9.76 1.18
N ALA A 208 1.61 -9.36 0.08
CA ALA A 208 0.56 -8.36 0.12
C ALA A 208 -0.61 -8.73 1.05
N GLU A 209 -0.97 -10.00 1.13
CA GLU A 209 -2.03 -10.51 2.02
C GLU A 209 -1.71 -10.30 3.52
N HIS A 210 -0.43 -10.21 3.89
CA HIS A 210 0.00 -9.85 5.24
C HIS A 210 0.15 -8.34 5.44
N VAL A 211 0.71 -7.65 4.43
CA VAL A 211 1.06 -6.22 4.51
C VAL A 211 -0.18 -5.33 4.53
N ILE A 212 -1.16 -5.59 3.64
CA ILE A 212 -2.32 -4.71 3.46
C ILE A 212 -3.18 -4.62 4.73
N PRO A 213 -3.55 -5.72 5.40
CA PRO A 213 -4.35 -5.63 6.64
C PRO A 213 -3.66 -4.91 7.79
N ALA A 214 -2.32 -5.00 7.85
CA ALA A 214 -1.51 -4.42 8.91
C ALA A 214 -1.15 -2.94 8.71
N CYS A 215 -1.43 -2.38 7.53
CA CYS A 215 -1.08 -1.02 7.14
C CYS A 215 -1.82 0.01 7.99
N ASP A 216 -1.08 0.96 8.58
CA ASP A 216 -1.65 2.16 9.21
C ASP A 216 -1.68 3.32 8.19
N ILE A 217 -0.57 3.54 7.47
CA ILE A 217 -0.45 4.55 6.41
C ILE A 217 -0.09 3.86 5.11
N SER A 218 -0.92 4.04 4.09
CA SER A 218 -0.65 3.58 2.72
C SER A 218 -0.16 4.74 1.88
N GLU A 219 1.10 4.70 1.47
CA GLU A 219 1.73 5.76 0.68
C GLU A 219 1.21 5.80 -0.75
N GLN A 220 0.44 6.85 -1.06
CA GLN A 220 -0.15 7.11 -2.38
C GLN A 220 0.32 8.48 -2.90
N ILE A 221 1.64 8.61 -3.11
CA ILE A 221 2.32 9.86 -3.46
C ILE A 221 2.76 9.94 -4.92
N SER A 222 2.17 9.16 -5.82
CA SER A 222 2.51 9.17 -7.24
C SER A 222 2.19 10.51 -7.91
N LEU A 223 2.96 10.89 -8.96
CA LEU A 223 2.67 12.07 -9.78
C LEU A 223 1.42 11.88 -10.64
N ALA A 224 1.20 10.65 -11.13
CA ALA A 224 0.02 10.26 -11.88
C ALA A 224 -0.80 9.31 -11.01
N SER A 225 -2.00 9.70 -10.69
CA SER A 225 -2.99 8.92 -9.93
C SER A 225 -4.25 8.74 -10.75
#